data_8d2c6c38a94b56a5b5d0dbaf4d862077
#
_entry.id   8d2c6c38a94b56a5b5d0dbaf4d862077
#
_cell.length_a   1.000
_cell.length_b   1.000
_cell.length_c   1.000
_cell.angle_alpha   90.00
_cell.angle_beta   90.00
_cell.angle_gamma   90.00
#
_symmetry.space_group_name_H-M   'P 1'
#
loop_
_entity.id
_entity.type
_entity.pdbx_description
1 polymer ?
#
loop_
_entity_poly.entity_id
_entity_poly.type
_entity_poly.pdbx_seq_one_letter_code
_entity_poly.pdbx_strand_id
1 'polypeptide(L)'
;MKKILSTVLIIVLIATQLWAENLGSGPQDSVQQLLAEIRHIKPNSSTENQKHSQSALSLLNVAEISKKALGKHWSKHSDTEQEKFQTLLGELFVHVAFPSSAKFFAELDLVYGKTKEKKTVVVVPLTVIHEKEGEVGIDFHLIQYGDKWQVVDVILDGVSMRNNLRSQFYKVIKKKSFNELIRKMNKKLISAKS
;
A
#
# COMPACT_ATOMS: atom_id res chain seq x y z
N MET A 1 -57.23 -9.60 -30.26
CA MET A 1 -55.93 -10.21 -30.12
C MET A 1 -54.78 -9.19 -30.34
N LYS A 2 -54.71 -8.10 -29.57
CA LYS A 2 -53.70 -7.02 -29.75
C LYS A 2 -53.14 -6.46 -28.43
N LYS A 3 -53.22 -7.17 -27.28
CA LYS A 3 -52.79 -6.66 -25.98
C LYS A 3 -51.74 -7.53 -25.25
N ILE A 4 -51.18 -8.56 -25.86
CA ILE A 4 -50.23 -9.49 -25.22
C ILE A 4 -48.78 -9.24 -25.67
N LEU A 5 -48.54 -8.44 -26.73
CA LEU A 5 -47.17 -8.20 -27.24
C LEU A 5 -46.40 -7.06 -26.54
N SER A 6 -47.06 -6.27 -25.69
CA SER A 6 -46.44 -5.09 -25.10
C SER A 6 -45.77 -5.36 -23.75
N THR A 7 -46.05 -6.49 -23.11
CA THR A 7 -45.54 -6.78 -21.73
C THR A 7 -44.22 -7.58 -21.72
N VAL A 8 -43.85 -8.21 -22.84
CA VAL A 8 -42.64 -9.04 -22.94
C VAL A 8 -41.39 -8.18 -23.25
N LEU A 9 -41.57 -7.00 -23.86
CA LEU A 9 -40.44 -6.13 -24.25
C LEU A 9 -39.81 -5.34 -23.07
N ILE A 10 -40.53 -5.19 -21.96
CA ILE A 10 -40.04 -4.40 -20.80
C ILE A 10 -39.17 -5.24 -19.86
N ILE A 11 -39.30 -6.56 -19.85
CA ILE A 11 -38.56 -7.45 -18.95
C ILE A 11 -37.12 -7.71 -19.44
N VAL A 12 -36.86 -7.57 -20.73
CA VAL A 12 -35.50 -7.81 -21.29
C VAL A 12 -34.55 -6.63 -21.07
N LEU A 13 -35.07 -5.41 -20.85
CA LEU A 13 -34.24 -4.21 -20.66
C LEU A 13 -33.71 -4.01 -19.22
N ILE A 14 -34.26 -4.74 -18.25
CA ILE A 14 -33.83 -4.64 -16.83
C ILE A 14 -32.67 -5.63 -16.50
N ALA A 15 -32.51 -6.68 -17.31
CA ALA A 15 -31.51 -7.71 -17.06
C ALA A 15 -30.05 -7.32 -17.44
N THR A 16 -29.85 -6.23 -18.18
CA THR A 16 -28.54 -5.84 -18.67
C THR A 16 -27.79 -4.84 -17.78
N GLN A 17 -28.42 -4.32 -16.72
CA GLN A 17 -27.79 -3.35 -15.82
C GLN A 17 -27.18 -3.97 -14.56
N LEU A 18 -27.35 -5.29 -14.32
CA LEU A 18 -26.86 -5.96 -13.11
C LEU A 18 -25.46 -6.56 -13.24
N TRP A 19 -24.78 -6.35 -14.37
CA TRP A 19 -23.44 -6.93 -14.61
C TRP A 19 -22.29 -5.92 -14.50
N ALA A 20 -22.58 -4.66 -14.10
CA ALA A 20 -21.58 -3.59 -14.07
C ALA A 20 -21.05 -3.25 -12.66
N GLU A 21 -21.52 -3.90 -11.58
CA GLU A 21 -21.22 -3.46 -10.22
C GLU A 21 -20.26 -4.37 -9.41
N ASN A 22 -19.55 -5.30 -10.05
CA ASN A 22 -18.58 -6.11 -9.32
C ASN A 22 -17.25 -6.32 -10.07
N LEU A 23 -16.79 -5.30 -10.79
CA LEU A 23 -15.39 -5.20 -11.15
C LEU A 23 -14.65 -4.66 -9.90
N GLY A 24 -14.21 -5.55 -9.03
CA GLY A 24 -13.27 -5.22 -7.98
C GLY A 24 -12.12 -4.42 -8.59
N SER A 25 -11.74 -3.32 -7.96
CA SER A 25 -10.65 -2.49 -8.46
C SER A 25 -9.43 -3.36 -8.74
N GLY A 26 -8.84 -3.22 -9.94
CA GLY A 26 -7.68 -3.98 -10.36
C GLY A 26 -6.41 -3.60 -9.55
N PRO A 27 -5.32 -4.33 -9.73
CA PRO A 27 -4.08 -4.01 -9.02
C PRO A 27 -3.55 -2.61 -9.37
N GLN A 28 -3.74 -2.14 -10.60
CA GLN A 28 -3.35 -0.78 -11.00
C GLN A 28 -4.22 0.28 -10.32
N ASP A 29 -5.53 0.05 -10.21
CA ASP A 29 -6.44 0.99 -9.54
C ASP A 29 -6.08 1.14 -8.06
N SER A 30 -5.69 0.03 -7.40
CA SER A 30 -5.23 0.06 -6.02
C SER A 30 -3.95 0.89 -5.84
N VAL A 31 -3.01 0.84 -6.79
CA VAL A 31 -1.81 1.70 -6.77
C VAL A 31 -2.19 3.15 -7.04
N GLN A 32 -3.06 3.42 -8.00
CA GLN A 32 -3.54 4.77 -8.29
C GLN A 32 -4.23 5.39 -7.08
N GLN A 33 -5.11 4.63 -6.42
CA GLN A 33 -5.77 5.06 -5.19
C GLN A 33 -4.76 5.33 -4.07
N LEU A 34 -3.79 4.42 -3.86
CA LEU A 34 -2.73 4.59 -2.85
C LEU A 34 -1.97 5.91 -3.06
N LEU A 35 -1.55 6.18 -4.30
CA LEU A 35 -0.79 7.39 -4.61
C LEU A 35 -1.66 8.65 -4.54
N ALA A 36 -2.94 8.57 -4.94
CA ALA A 36 -3.89 9.67 -4.78
C ALA A 36 -4.08 10.04 -3.30
N GLU A 37 -4.30 9.05 -2.43
CA GLU A 37 -4.43 9.28 -0.99
C GLU A 37 -3.14 9.86 -0.39
N ILE A 38 -1.97 9.36 -0.77
CA ILE A 38 -0.68 9.88 -0.32
C ILE A 38 -0.50 11.34 -0.76
N ARG A 39 -0.83 11.70 -1.99
CA ARG A 39 -0.71 13.06 -2.51
C ARG A 39 -1.59 14.09 -1.78
N HIS A 40 -2.69 13.65 -1.19
CA HIS A 40 -3.57 14.51 -0.39
C HIS A 40 -3.02 14.80 1.01
N ILE A 41 -1.98 14.10 1.46
CA ILE A 41 -1.35 14.35 2.78
C ILE A 41 -0.54 15.64 2.72
N LYS A 42 -1.00 16.65 3.44
CA LYS A 42 -0.40 17.99 3.47
C LYS A 42 0.43 18.22 4.74
N PRO A 43 1.48 19.05 4.71
CA PRO A 43 2.11 19.52 5.93
C PRO A 43 1.08 20.25 6.83
N ASN A 44 1.07 19.93 8.14
CA ASN A 44 0.29 20.65 9.16
C ASN A 44 -1.25 20.53 9.14
N SER A 45 -1.83 19.54 8.41
CA SER A 45 -3.28 19.29 8.43
C SER A 45 -3.61 17.97 9.13
N SER A 46 -3.94 17.99 10.43
CA SER A 46 -4.03 16.76 11.25
C SER A 46 -5.24 15.88 10.94
N THR A 47 -6.46 16.44 10.89
CA THR A 47 -7.69 15.64 10.75
C THR A 47 -7.90 15.13 9.33
N GLU A 48 -7.65 15.96 8.31
CA GLU A 48 -7.76 15.57 6.92
C GLU A 48 -6.69 14.54 6.55
N ASN A 49 -5.45 14.75 6.99
CA ASN A 49 -4.35 13.80 6.82
C ASN A 49 -4.63 12.44 7.45
N GLN A 50 -5.33 12.39 8.60
CA GLN A 50 -5.67 11.13 9.26
C GLN A 50 -6.56 10.27 8.36
N LYS A 51 -7.58 10.84 7.72
CA LYS A 51 -8.46 10.12 6.78
C LYS A 51 -7.66 9.55 5.60
N HIS A 52 -6.89 10.40 4.92
CA HIS A 52 -6.07 9.99 3.77
C HIS A 52 -5.02 8.95 4.16
N SER A 53 -4.35 9.10 5.29
CA SER A 53 -3.36 8.15 5.77
C SER A 53 -3.97 6.80 6.14
N GLN A 54 -5.17 6.75 6.73
CA GLN A 54 -5.86 5.49 7.00
C GLN A 54 -6.33 4.80 5.71
N SER A 55 -6.86 5.57 4.74
CA SER A 55 -7.20 5.05 3.42
C SER A 55 -5.97 4.46 2.72
N ALA A 56 -4.86 5.20 2.69
CA ALA A 56 -3.58 4.71 2.14
C ALA A 56 -3.09 3.45 2.85
N LEU A 57 -3.16 3.41 4.20
CA LEU A 57 -2.73 2.26 5.00
C LEU A 57 -3.55 1.00 4.68
N SER A 58 -4.84 1.15 4.40
CA SER A 58 -5.72 0.02 4.04
C SER A 58 -5.35 -0.65 2.72
N LEU A 59 -4.61 0.05 1.85
CA LEU A 59 -4.09 -0.46 0.58
C LEU A 59 -2.71 -1.15 0.72
N LEU A 60 -2.12 -1.16 1.92
CA LEU A 60 -0.93 -1.92 2.25
C LEU A 60 -1.31 -3.20 3.02
N ASN A 61 -0.71 -4.33 2.69
CA ASN A 61 -0.78 -5.51 3.55
C ASN A 61 0.31 -5.42 4.63
N VAL A 62 0.03 -4.65 5.70
CA VAL A 62 1.01 -4.42 6.78
C VAL A 62 1.40 -5.72 7.47
N ALA A 63 0.49 -6.69 7.57
CA ALA A 63 0.78 -8.00 8.17
C ALA A 63 1.84 -8.77 7.38
N GLU A 64 1.65 -8.88 6.06
CA GLU A 64 2.61 -9.56 5.18
C GLU A 64 3.94 -8.80 5.11
N ILE A 65 3.91 -7.47 5.01
CA ILE A 65 5.12 -6.63 5.06
C ILE A 65 5.89 -6.87 6.35
N SER A 66 5.21 -6.87 7.51
CA SER A 66 5.81 -7.09 8.84
C SER A 66 6.45 -8.47 8.94
N LYS A 67 5.69 -9.51 8.57
CA LYS A 67 6.16 -10.90 8.58
C LYS A 67 7.41 -11.06 7.72
N LYS A 68 7.40 -10.52 6.51
CA LYS A 68 8.54 -10.60 5.58
C LYS A 68 9.71 -9.72 6.03
N ALA A 69 9.47 -8.55 6.62
CA ALA A 69 10.52 -7.67 7.12
C ALA A 69 11.22 -8.25 8.36
N LEU A 70 10.51 -8.92 9.28
CA LEU A 70 11.14 -9.66 10.38
C LEU A 70 11.70 -11.02 9.93
N GLY A 71 11.17 -11.63 8.87
CA GLY A 71 11.63 -12.88 8.27
C GLY A 71 11.86 -13.98 9.31
N LYS A 72 13.09 -14.51 9.43
CA LYS A 72 13.43 -15.57 10.41
C LYS A 72 13.24 -15.22 11.88
N HIS A 73 13.05 -13.95 12.19
CA HIS A 73 12.78 -13.50 13.56
C HIS A 73 11.29 -13.51 13.86
N TRP A 74 10.40 -13.53 12.85
CA TRP A 74 8.97 -13.48 13.04
C TRP A 74 8.43 -14.56 13.99
N SER A 75 8.71 -15.82 13.69
CA SER A 75 8.24 -16.98 14.47
C SER A 75 8.90 -17.15 15.85
N LYS A 76 9.84 -16.28 16.20
CA LYS A 76 10.50 -16.27 17.53
C LYS A 76 9.76 -15.40 18.53
N HIS A 77 8.72 -14.70 18.10
CA HIS A 77 7.95 -13.77 18.91
C HIS A 77 6.52 -14.25 19.06
N SER A 78 5.93 -13.98 20.22
CA SER A 78 4.52 -14.28 20.51
C SER A 78 3.59 -13.48 19.60
N ASP A 79 2.33 -13.93 19.47
CA ASP A 79 1.31 -13.26 18.67
C ASP A 79 1.13 -11.80 19.13
N THR A 80 1.13 -11.55 20.44
CA THR A 80 1.06 -10.19 21.01
C THR A 80 2.25 -9.31 20.60
N GLU A 81 3.47 -9.85 20.57
CA GLU A 81 4.65 -9.11 20.13
C GLU A 81 4.61 -8.83 18.62
N GLN A 82 4.12 -9.81 17.84
CA GLN A 82 3.92 -9.68 16.40
C GLN A 82 2.87 -8.59 16.08
N GLU A 83 1.74 -8.60 16.78
CA GLU A 83 0.69 -7.60 16.64
C GLU A 83 1.17 -6.19 17.01
N LYS A 84 1.89 -6.08 18.14
CA LYS A 84 2.53 -4.82 18.55
C LYS A 84 3.50 -4.29 17.50
N PHE A 85 4.30 -5.17 16.89
CA PHE A 85 5.22 -4.79 15.81
C PHE A 85 4.46 -4.33 14.56
N GLN A 86 3.40 -5.03 14.15
CA GLN A 86 2.57 -4.65 13.01
C GLN A 86 1.92 -3.28 13.21
N THR A 87 1.30 -3.06 14.36
CA THR A 87 0.69 -1.77 14.72
C THR A 87 1.71 -0.65 14.64
N LEU A 88 2.88 -0.84 15.24
CA LEU A 88 3.93 0.16 15.25
C LEU A 88 4.50 0.42 13.85
N LEU A 89 4.61 -0.60 12.99
CA LEU A 89 5.03 -0.42 11.62
C LEU A 89 3.97 0.35 10.81
N GLY A 90 2.69 0.06 11.01
CA GLY A 90 1.58 0.81 10.42
C GLY A 90 1.60 2.28 10.81
N GLU A 91 1.81 2.59 12.10
CA GLU A 91 1.95 3.96 12.59
C GLU A 91 3.16 4.69 11.95
N LEU A 92 4.26 3.98 11.72
CA LEU A 92 5.42 4.55 11.03
C LEU A 92 5.14 4.79 9.54
N PHE A 93 4.32 3.98 8.88
CA PHE A 93 3.84 4.31 7.53
C PHE A 93 3.04 5.62 7.55
N VAL A 94 2.07 5.74 8.46
CA VAL A 94 1.19 6.91 8.56
C VAL A 94 1.97 8.19 8.88
N HIS A 95 2.86 8.15 9.87
CA HIS A 95 3.49 9.37 10.40
C HIS A 95 4.88 9.68 9.82
N VAL A 96 5.51 8.75 9.13
CA VAL A 96 6.87 8.95 8.57
C VAL A 96 6.90 8.71 7.07
N ALA A 97 6.46 7.54 6.61
CA ALA A 97 6.62 7.17 5.21
C ALA A 97 5.68 7.96 4.30
N PHE A 98 4.39 8.01 4.61
CA PHE A 98 3.41 8.71 3.76
C PHE A 98 3.67 10.20 3.63
N PRO A 99 3.97 10.98 4.70
CA PRO A 99 4.35 12.38 4.54
C PRO A 99 5.61 12.58 3.69
N SER A 100 6.60 11.67 3.81
CA SER A 100 7.80 11.72 2.97
C SER A 100 7.47 11.39 1.51
N SER A 101 6.62 10.40 1.28
CA SER A 101 6.16 10.02 -0.06
C SER A 101 5.27 11.11 -0.68
N ALA A 102 4.42 11.78 0.10
CA ALA A 102 3.61 12.91 -0.35
C ALA A 102 4.49 14.02 -0.94
N LYS A 103 5.57 14.36 -0.24
CA LYS A 103 6.58 15.31 -0.72
C LYS A 103 7.23 14.87 -2.04
N PHE A 104 7.59 13.58 -2.12
CA PHE A 104 8.24 13.03 -3.32
C PHE A 104 7.31 13.06 -4.53
N PHE A 105 6.04 12.65 -4.36
CA PHE A 105 5.09 12.53 -5.47
C PHE A 105 4.31 13.83 -5.79
N ALA A 106 4.50 14.93 -5.05
CA ALA A 106 3.64 16.12 -5.12
C ALA A 106 3.45 16.67 -6.53
N GLU A 107 4.55 16.80 -7.29
CA GLU A 107 4.57 17.48 -8.59
C GLU A 107 5.09 16.57 -9.71
N LEU A 108 5.13 15.26 -9.49
CA LEU A 108 5.68 14.32 -10.46
C LEU A 108 4.60 13.79 -11.40
N ASP A 109 4.92 13.72 -12.68
CA ASP A 109 4.13 12.97 -13.65
C ASP A 109 4.31 11.49 -13.44
N LEU A 110 3.19 10.76 -13.44
CA LEU A 110 3.14 9.33 -13.18
C LEU A 110 2.75 8.57 -14.46
N VAL A 111 3.69 7.80 -14.98
CA VAL A 111 3.46 6.97 -16.18
C VAL A 111 3.36 5.51 -15.77
N TYR A 112 2.15 4.94 -15.84
CA TYR A 112 1.91 3.54 -15.50
C TYR A 112 2.28 2.63 -16.66
N GLY A 113 3.06 1.61 -16.37
CA GLY A 113 3.40 0.56 -17.32
C GLY A 113 2.38 -0.58 -17.31
N LYS A 114 2.53 -1.52 -18.25
CA LYS A 114 1.67 -2.71 -18.31
C LYS A 114 1.89 -3.59 -17.06
N THR A 115 0.80 -3.89 -16.36
CA THR A 115 0.78 -4.82 -15.22
C THR A 115 1.32 -6.21 -15.61
N LYS A 116 2.13 -6.81 -14.74
CA LYS A 116 2.79 -8.11 -14.97
C LYS A 116 2.49 -9.07 -13.83
N GLU A 117 2.10 -10.30 -14.15
CA GLU A 117 1.96 -11.37 -13.16
C GLU A 117 3.32 -12.04 -12.91
N LYS A 118 3.67 -12.23 -11.65
CA LYS A 118 4.87 -12.97 -11.21
C LYS A 118 4.48 -13.94 -10.09
N LYS A 119 4.45 -15.24 -10.39
CA LYS A 119 4.20 -16.35 -9.45
C LYS A 119 3.17 -16.06 -8.35
N THR A 120 3.55 -15.29 -7.32
CA THR A 120 2.75 -15.01 -6.11
C THR A 120 2.38 -13.54 -5.95
N VAL A 121 2.81 -12.67 -6.85
CA VAL A 121 2.54 -11.23 -6.82
C VAL A 121 2.18 -10.72 -8.21
N VAL A 122 1.40 -9.67 -8.23
CA VAL A 122 1.20 -8.85 -9.44
C VAL A 122 2.06 -7.61 -9.30
N VAL A 123 2.73 -7.23 -10.38
CA VAL A 123 3.61 -6.05 -10.43
C VAL A 123 2.94 -4.97 -11.25
N VAL A 124 2.76 -3.81 -10.68
CA VAL A 124 2.33 -2.58 -11.36
C VAL A 124 3.55 -1.67 -11.50
N PRO A 125 4.13 -1.58 -12.71
CA PRO A 125 5.25 -0.68 -12.97
C PRO A 125 4.77 0.77 -13.04
N LEU A 126 5.55 1.67 -12.49
CA LEU A 126 5.38 3.10 -12.55
C LEU A 126 6.73 3.75 -12.90
N THR A 127 6.72 4.69 -13.82
CA THR A 127 7.84 5.59 -14.05
C THR A 127 7.43 6.98 -13.58
N VAL A 128 8.26 7.61 -12.76
CA VAL A 128 8.11 9.01 -12.39
C VAL A 128 9.17 9.83 -13.10
N ILE A 129 8.77 10.99 -13.61
CA ILE A 129 9.68 11.91 -14.29
C ILE A 129 9.99 13.05 -13.33
N HIS A 130 11.24 13.14 -12.92
CA HIS A 130 11.72 14.19 -12.03
C HIS A 130 12.61 15.17 -12.84
N GLU A 131 12.35 16.47 -12.78
CA GLU A 131 13.05 17.47 -13.58
C GLU A 131 14.58 17.43 -13.48
N LYS A 132 15.10 17.08 -12.29
CA LYS A 132 16.55 17.09 -12.00
C LYS A 132 17.19 15.70 -12.05
N GLU A 133 16.44 14.65 -11.70
CA GLU A 133 16.97 13.28 -11.54
C GLU A 133 16.62 12.38 -12.73
N GLY A 134 15.80 12.89 -13.68
CA GLY A 134 15.35 12.12 -14.83
C GLY A 134 14.25 11.11 -14.48
N GLU A 135 14.22 9.99 -15.17
CA GLU A 135 13.23 8.94 -14.98
C GLU A 135 13.62 8.02 -13.81
N VAL A 136 12.69 7.79 -12.88
CA VAL A 136 12.85 6.88 -11.75
C VAL A 136 11.82 5.77 -11.87
N GLY A 137 12.28 4.52 -11.92
CA GLY A 137 11.42 3.34 -12.00
C GLY A 137 10.93 2.89 -10.63
N ILE A 138 9.62 2.65 -10.50
CA ILE A 138 9.00 2.15 -9.29
C ILE A 138 8.10 0.97 -9.64
N ASP A 139 8.39 -0.22 -9.09
CA ASP A 139 7.51 -1.39 -9.20
C ASP A 139 6.75 -1.61 -7.90
N PHE A 140 5.42 -1.53 -7.96
CA PHE A 140 4.56 -1.94 -6.85
C PHE A 140 4.25 -3.42 -6.95
N HIS A 141 4.57 -4.18 -5.91
CA HIS A 141 4.24 -5.59 -5.81
C HIS A 141 2.99 -5.76 -4.96
N LEU A 142 1.95 -6.38 -5.51
CA LEU A 142 0.66 -6.56 -4.85
C LEU A 142 0.31 -8.04 -4.75
N ILE A 143 -0.49 -8.36 -3.73
CA ILE A 143 -1.22 -9.62 -3.61
C ILE A 143 -2.72 -9.33 -3.51
N GLN A 144 -3.53 -10.28 -3.93
CA GLN A 144 -4.96 -10.23 -3.66
C GLN A 144 -5.21 -10.80 -2.25
N TYR A 145 -5.92 -10.03 -1.42
CA TYR A 145 -6.34 -10.44 -0.10
C TYR A 145 -7.85 -10.18 0.05
N GLY A 146 -8.64 -11.24 0.06
CA GLY A 146 -10.09 -11.14 -0.12
C GLY A 146 -10.39 -10.50 -1.48
N ASP A 147 -11.24 -9.48 -1.48
CA ASP A 147 -11.65 -8.76 -2.69
C ASP A 147 -10.74 -7.56 -3.03
N LYS A 148 -9.64 -7.37 -2.30
CA LYS A 148 -8.76 -6.20 -2.42
C LYS A 148 -7.35 -6.56 -2.88
N TRP A 149 -6.81 -5.74 -3.74
CA TRP A 149 -5.39 -5.75 -4.05
C TRP A 149 -4.63 -4.88 -3.05
N GLN A 150 -3.62 -5.47 -2.40
CA GLN A 150 -2.82 -4.77 -1.38
C GLN A 150 -1.34 -4.84 -1.71
N VAL A 151 -0.65 -3.71 -1.55
CA VAL A 151 0.80 -3.60 -1.75
C VAL A 151 1.55 -4.35 -0.63
N VAL A 152 2.50 -5.19 -1.02
CA VAL A 152 3.37 -5.95 -0.11
C VAL A 152 4.85 -5.59 -0.24
N ASP A 153 5.23 -4.88 -1.30
CA ASP A 153 6.58 -4.33 -1.48
C ASP A 153 6.56 -3.20 -2.51
N VAL A 154 7.51 -2.30 -2.40
CA VAL A 154 7.82 -1.28 -3.40
C VAL A 154 9.28 -1.43 -3.77
N ILE A 155 9.55 -1.55 -5.06
CA ILE A 155 10.89 -1.62 -5.61
C ILE A 155 11.22 -0.26 -6.23
N LEU A 156 12.13 0.48 -5.66
CA LEU A 156 12.59 1.78 -6.15
C LEU A 156 13.96 1.60 -6.78
N ASP A 157 14.09 1.87 -8.07
CA ASP A 157 15.32 1.65 -8.84
C ASP A 157 15.96 0.27 -8.58
N GLY A 158 15.15 -0.78 -8.60
CA GLY A 158 15.60 -2.14 -8.36
C GLY A 158 15.83 -2.51 -6.88
N VAL A 159 15.67 -1.57 -5.94
CA VAL A 159 15.86 -1.80 -4.50
C VAL A 159 14.52 -2.04 -3.81
N SER A 160 14.33 -3.23 -3.23
CA SER A 160 13.15 -3.56 -2.44
C SER A 160 13.14 -2.80 -1.11
N MET A 161 12.12 -2.00 -0.89
CA MET A 161 11.93 -1.25 0.36
C MET A 161 11.69 -2.18 1.54
N ARG A 162 10.94 -3.25 1.35
CA ARG A 162 10.72 -4.28 2.39
C ARG A 162 12.04 -4.99 2.77
N ASN A 163 12.88 -5.34 1.80
CA ASN A 163 14.18 -5.95 2.09
C ASN A 163 15.15 -4.95 2.74
N ASN A 164 15.05 -3.68 2.41
CA ASN A 164 15.79 -2.61 3.09
C ASN A 164 15.37 -2.52 4.57
N LEU A 165 14.06 -2.51 4.86
CA LEU A 165 13.56 -2.60 6.24
C LEU A 165 14.09 -3.84 6.95
N ARG A 166 14.03 -5.02 6.31
CA ARG A 166 14.58 -6.27 6.86
C ARG A 166 16.05 -6.12 7.26
N SER A 167 16.86 -5.57 6.38
CA SER A 167 18.28 -5.38 6.63
C SER A 167 18.54 -4.47 7.83
N GLN A 168 17.78 -3.38 7.94
CA GLN A 168 17.85 -2.47 9.08
C GLN A 168 17.41 -3.15 10.39
N PHE A 169 16.30 -3.88 10.38
CA PHE A 169 15.79 -4.60 11.55
C PHE A 169 16.77 -5.68 12.02
N TYR A 170 17.29 -6.47 11.09
CA TYR A 170 18.30 -7.50 11.40
C TYR A 170 19.57 -6.91 12.01
N LYS A 171 20.03 -5.76 11.51
CA LYS A 171 21.18 -5.06 12.07
C LYS A 171 20.96 -4.68 13.53
N VAL A 172 19.75 -4.20 13.88
CA VAL A 172 19.40 -3.84 15.25
C VAL A 172 19.26 -5.10 16.12
N ILE A 173 18.49 -6.10 15.67
CA ILE A 173 18.24 -7.32 16.44
C ILE A 173 19.56 -8.07 16.69
N LYS A 174 20.43 -8.19 15.67
CA LYS A 174 21.74 -8.87 15.82
C LYS A 174 22.66 -8.16 16.81
N LYS A 175 22.70 -6.81 16.79
CA LYS A 175 23.60 -6.04 17.65
C LYS A 175 23.07 -5.82 19.06
N LYS A 176 21.76 -5.89 19.24
CA LYS A 176 21.08 -5.55 20.49
C LYS A 176 19.99 -6.59 20.79
N SER A 177 18.73 -6.30 20.46
CA SER A 177 17.58 -7.19 20.67
C SER A 177 16.36 -6.73 19.87
N PHE A 178 15.30 -7.54 19.86
CA PHE A 178 13.97 -7.15 19.35
C PHE A 178 13.36 -6.00 20.16
N ASN A 179 13.49 -6.04 21.51
CA ASN A 179 13.00 -4.95 22.37
C ASN A 179 13.68 -3.61 22.04
N GLU A 180 14.95 -3.63 21.69
CA GLU A 180 15.65 -2.42 21.24
C GLU A 180 15.16 -1.95 19.87
N LEU A 181 14.79 -2.86 18.97
CA LEU A 181 14.12 -2.50 17.71
C LEU A 181 12.82 -1.77 18.00
N ILE A 182 11.93 -2.35 18.80
CA ILE A 182 10.66 -1.74 19.22
C ILE A 182 10.88 -0.36 19.85
N ARG A 183 11.86 -0.24 20.74
CA ARG A 183 12.22 1.04 21.38
C ARG A 183 12.63 2.10 20.36
N LYS A 184 13.45 1.74 19.36
CA LYS A 184 13.88 2.66 18.30
C LYS A 184 12.73 3.06 17.39
N MET A 185 11.86 2.12 17.02
CA MET A 185 10.66 2.40 16.23
C MET A 185 9.74 3.38 16.95
N ASN A 186 9.47 3.15 18.24
CA ASN A 186 8.69 4.08 19.08
C ASN A 186 9.33 5.47 19.16
N LYS A 187 10.65 5.55 19.39
CA LYS A 187 11.36 6.84 19.41
C LYS A 187 11.18 7.60 18.08
N LYS A 188 11.29 6.89 16.94
CA LYS A 188 11.07 7.50 15.61
C LYS A 188 9.65 8.00 15.46
N LEU A 189 8.67 7.21 15.93
CA LEU A 189 7.26 7.58 15.87
C LEU A 189 6.95 8.82 16.72
N ILE A 190 7.44 8.87 17.96
CA ILE A 190 7.28 10.03 18.86
C ILE A 190 7.86 11.27 18.20
N SER A 191 9.08 11.18 17.68
CA SER A 191 9.74 12.30 16.98
C SER A 191 9.01 12.75 15.69
N ALA A 192 8.20 11.90 15.08
CA ALA A 192 7.43 12.26 13.89
C ALA A 192 6.06 12.87 14.24
N LYS A 193 5.57 12.66 15.47
CA LYS A 193 4.32 13.23 15.99
C LYS A 193 4.50 14.57 16.71
N SER A 194 5.77 14.94 17.01
CA SER A 194 6.15 16.22 17.61
C SER A 194 6.28 17.31 16.55
#